data_a503475a04aa489246d43e26553e6cec
#
_entry.id   a503475a04aa489246d43e26553e6cec
#
_cell.length_a   1.000
_cell.length_b   1.000
_cell.length_c   1.000
_cell.angle_alpha   90.00
_cell.angle_beta   90.00
_cell.angle_gamma   90.00
#
_symmetry.space_group_name_H-M   'P 1'
#
loop_
_entity.id
_entity.type
_entity.pdbx_description
1 polymer ?
#
loop_
_entity_poly.entity_id
_entity_poly.type
_entity_poly.pdbx_seq_one_letter_code
_entity_poly.pdbx_strand_id
1 'polypeptide(L)'
;MPASRRDNYYCRGLGHVSDGMIRSARTVDDLKSRIGNRYHKVNLEAYSRHKTVEFRQHSGTTNFTKMRNWVLFLHKLVTFATKGQVPAATALQDIPFLDGEQKLYYKLRTKKLSA
;
A
#
# COMPACT_ATOMS: atom_id res chain seq x y z
N MET A 1 1.50 -9.89 2.29
CA MET A 1 2.77 -9.19 2.59
C MET A 1 3.74 -10.16 3.26
N PRO A 2 5.00 -10.20 2.84
CA PRO A 2 5.99 -11.08 3.46
C PRO A 2 6.14 -10.83 4.96
N ALA A 3 6.44 -11.90 5.72
CA ALA A 3 6.58 -11.80 7.17
C ALA A 3 7.63 -10.77 7.58
N SER A 4 8.72 -10.65 6.82
CA SER A 4 9.78 -9.67 7.06
C SER A 4 9.30 -8.21 6.97
N ARG A 5 8.14 -7.96 6.38
CA ARG A 5 7.56 -6.63 6.20
C ARG A 5 6.29 -6.38 6.99
N ARG A 6 5.74 -7.41 7.65
CA ARG A 6 4.48 -7.27 8.38
C ARG A 6 4.62 -6.39 9.61
N ASP A 7 5.66 -6.63 10.38
CA ASP A 7 5.84 -6.02 11.70
C ASP A 7 7.33 -5.69 11.89
N ASN A 8 7.80 -4.72 11.13
CA ASN A 8 9.19 -4.30 11.10
C ASN A 8 9.27 -2.81 11.43
N TYR A 9 10.28 -2.40 12.22
CA TYR A 9 10.48 -1.01 12.59
C TYR A 9 10.54 -0.07 11.37
N TYR A 10 11.18 -0.53 10.29
CA TYR A 10 11.34 0.27 9.06
C TYR A 10 10.14 0.20 8.11
N CYS A 11 9.09 -0.54 8.48
CA CYS A 11 7.92 -0.75 7.64
C CYS A 11 6.66 -0.90 8.52
N ARG A 12 6.45 0.08 9.41
CA ARG A 12 5.35 0.04 10.38
C ARG A 12 4.00 0.33 9.74
N GLY A 13 2.95 -0.31 10.26
CA GLY A 13 1.59 -0.03 9.85
C GLY A 13 1.11 1.36 10.25
N LEU A 14 -0.05 1.76 9.74
CA LEU A 14 -0.67 3.05 10.00
C LEU A 14 -1.76 2.98 11.08
N GLY A 15 -1.76 1.93 11.91
CA GLY A 15 -2.78 1.72 12.94
C GLY A 15 -2.88 2.81 14.00
N HIS A 16 -1.84 3.66 14.15
CA HIS A 16 -1.83 4.81 15.05
C HIS A 16 -2.62 6.00 14.50
N VAL A 17 -3.04 5.95 13.24
CA VAL A 17 -3.77 7.04 12.57
C VAL A 17 -5.19 6.55 12.29
N SER A 18 -6.20 7.23 12.83
CA SER A 18 -7.59 6.88 12.58
C SER A 18 -8.04 7.34 11.18
N ASP A 19 -9.11 6.72 10.67
CA ASP A 19 -9.75 7.13 9.43
C ASP A 19 -10.13 8.62 9.43
N GLY A 20 -10.65 9.11 10.56
CA GLY A 20 -11.01 10.52 10.70
C GLY A 20 -9.81 11.46 10.58
N MET A 21 -8.68 11.08 11.14
CA MET A 21 -7.44 11.85 11.03
C MET A 21 -6.93 11.90 9.58
N ILE A 22 -7.06 10.79 8.85
CA ILE A 22 -6.65 10.72 7.44
C ILE A 22 -7.60 11.56 6.58
N ARG A 23 -8.90 11.38 6.74
CA ARG A 23 -9.92 12.05 5.91
C ARG A 23 -10.00 13.54 6.15
N SER A 24 -9.72 14.02 7.35
CA SER A 24 -9.75 15.44 7.70
C SER A 24 -8.49 16.20 7.30
N ALA A 25 -7.45 15.53 6.84
CA ALA A 25 -6.25 16.17 6.33
C ALA A 25 -6.58 16.97 5.06
N ARG A 26 -6.21 18.25 5.04
CA ARG A 26 -6.50 19.15 3.92
C ARG A 26 -5.37 19.22 2.91
N THR A 27 -4.15 18.94 3.35
CA THR A 27 -2.94 18.99 2.52
C THR A 27 -2.12 17.73 2.72
N VAL A 28 -1.17 17.48 1.81
CA VAL A 28 -0.21 16.38 1.96
C VAL A 28 0.66 16.59 3.20
N ASP A 29 1.02 17.83 3.52
CA ASP A 29 1.80 18.13 4.71
C ASP A 29 1.04 17.81 6.00
N ASP A 30 -0.25 18.09 6.05
CA ASP A 30 -1.10 17.70 7.18
C ASP A 30 -1.09 16.18 7.36
N LEU A 31 -1.31 15.44 6.28
CA LEU A 31 -1.33 13.98 6.30
C LEU A 31 0.03 13.41 6.71
N LYS A 32 1.11 13.97 6.16
CA LYS A 32 2.48 13.60 6.52
C LYS A 32 2.74 13.76 8.02
N SER A 33 2.33 14.88 8.60
CA SER A 33 2.48 15.13 10.03
C SER A 33 1.70 14.12 10.88
N ARG A 34 0.52 13.71 10.44
CA ARG A 34 -0.32 12.75 11.15
C ARG A 34 0.22 11.33 11.08
N ILE A 35 0.81 10.93 9.95
CA ILE A 35 1.45 9.62 9.80
C ILE A 35 2.75 9.56 10.59
N GLY A 36 3.55 10.62 10.57
CA GLY A 36 4.82 10.70 11.28
C GLY A 36 6.02 10.47 10.38
N ASN A 37 6.90 9.50 10.71
CA ASN A 37 8.18 9.34 10.04
C ASN A 37 8.11 8.46 8.78
N ARG A 38 9.26 8.33 8.09
CA ARG A 38 9.41 7.57 6.84
C ARG A 38 9.36 6.04 7.00
N TYR A 39 9.30 5.52 8.21
CA TYR A 39 9.39 4.07 8.48
C TYR A 39 8.03 3.38 8.53
N HIS A 40 7.00 4.01 8.02
CA HIS A 40 5.68 3.38 7.85
C HIS A 40 5.53 2.75 6.47
N LYS A 41 4.53 1.87 6.34
CA LYS A 41 4.24 1.17 5.08
C LYS A 41 3.97 2.11 3.91
N VAL A 42 3.43 3.28 4.21
CA VAL A 42 3.29 4.37 3.26
C VAL A 42 4.12 5.55 3.78
N ASN A 43 5.08 6.00 2.99
CA ASN A 43 5.95 7.11 3.35
C ASN A 43 5.60 8.34 2.51
N LEU A 44 5.16 9.39 3.17
CA LEU A 44 4.87 10.68 2.56
C LEU A 44 6.02 11.69 2.70
N GLU A 45 7.08 11.36 3.43
CA GLU A 45 8.25 12.23 3.57
C GLU A 45 8.91 12.52 2.21
N ALA A 46 8.87 11.53 1.31
CA ALA A 46 9.40 11.67 -0.05
C ALA A 46 8.67 12.75 -0.86
N TYR A 47 7.43 13.08 -0.53
CA TYR A 47 6.65 14.10 -1.25
C TYR A 47 7.28 15.48 -1.16
N SER A 48 7.84 15.84 0.00
CA SER A 48 8.48 17.15 0.21
C SER A 48 9.71 17.36 -0.70
N ARG A 49 10.45 16.27 -0.99
CA ARG A 49 11.67 16.32 -1.80
C ARG A 49 11.43 16.03 -3.28
N HIS A 50 10.59 15.03 -3.59
CA HIS A 50 10.45 14.45 -4.93
C HIS A 50 9.03 14.54 -5.49
N LYS A 51 8.05 15.00 -4.70
CA LYS A 51 6.62 14.99 -5.04
C LYS A 51 6.11 13.57 -5.35
N THR A 52 6.65 12.59 -4.65
CA THR A 52 6.31 11.17 -4.79
C THR A 52 5.88 10.57 -3.46
N VAL A 53 5.18 9.45 -3.54
CA VAL A 53 4.80 8.63 -2.38
C VAL A 53 5.53 7.30 -2.46
N GLU A 54 6.09 6.85 -1.35
CA GLU A 54 6.80 5.59 -1.28
C GLU A 54 5.95 4.52 -0.58
N PHE A 55 5.78 3.38 -1.23
CA PHE A 55 5.14 2.19 -0.65
C PHE A 55 6.23 1.21 -0.23
N ARG A 56 6.26 0.83 1.05
CA ARG A 56 7.35 0.08 1.66
C ARG A 56 7.00 -1.37 2.00
N GLN A 57 5.84 -1.87 1.58
CA GLN A 57 5.37 -3.19 1.98
C GLN A 57 6.12 -4.34 1.32
N HIS A 58 6.60 -4.16 0.09
CA HIS A 58 7.22 -5.23 -0.69
C HIS A 58 8.69 -5.38 -0.33
N SER A 59 9.14 -6.63 -0.15
CA SER A 59 10.56 -6.92 -0.02
C SER A 59 11.27 -6.88 -1.37
N GLY A 60 12.59 -6.67 -1.35
CA GLY A 60 13.40 -6.68 -2.57
C GLY A 60 13.27 -8.02 -3.31
N THR A 61 13.27 -7.97 -4.64
CA THR A 61 13.17 -9.15 -5.48
C THR A 61 13.72 -8.88 -6.87
N THR A 62 14.22 -9.91 -7.52
CA THR A 62 14.58 -9.91 -8.95
C THR A 62 13.56 -10.71 -9.79
N ASN A 63 12.54 -11.26 -9.16
CA ASN A 63 11.49 -12.02 -9.84
C ASN A 63 10.56 -11.08 -10.62
N PHE A 64 10.57 -11.19 -11.94
CA PHE A 64 9.78 -10.31 -12.81
C PHE A 64 8.27 -10.38 -12.53
N THR A 65 7.72 -11.55 -12.31
CA THR A 65 6.29 -11.73 -12.02
C THR A 65 5.88 -11.00 -10.75
N LYS A 66 6.70 -11.08 -9.70
CA LYS A 66 6.47 -10.36 -8.45
C LYS A 66 6.53 -8.85 -8.66
N MET A 67 7.56 -8.36 -9.35
CA MET A 67 7.71 -6.92 -9.62
C MET A 67 6.55 -6.40 -10.46
N ARG A 68 6.20 -7.11 -11.54
CA ARG A 68 5.10 -6.72 -12.43
C ARG A 68 3.79 -6.61 -11.67
N ASN A 69 3.43 -7.61 -10.89
CA ASN A 69 2.16 -7.62 -10.17
C ASN A 69 2.11 -6.53 -9.10
N TRP A 70 3.21 -6.26 -8.41
CA TRP A 70 3.26 -5.19 -7.41
C TRP A 70 3.11 -3.80 -8.05
N VAL A 71 3.83 -3.54 -9.13
CA VAL A 71 3.74 -2.26 -9.85
C VAL A 71 2.33 -2.05 -10.40
N LEU A 72 1.74 -3.07 -11.01
CA LEU A 72 0.37 -3.01 -11.53
C LEU A 72 -0.66 -2.78 -10.40
N PHE A 73 -0.48 -3.43 -9.26
CA PHE A 73 -1.35 -3.23 -8.10
C PHE A 73 -1.31 -1.78 -7.65
N LEU A 74 -0.12 -1.22 -7.43
CA LEU A 74 0.04 0.16 -6.99
C LEU A 74 -0.47 1.16 -8.03
N HIS A 75 -0.20 0.93 -9.29
CA HIS A 75 -0.67 1.79 -10.38
C HIS A 75 -2.21 1.83 -10.41
N LYS A 76 -2.85 0.67 -10.32
CA LYS A 76 -4.31 0.57 -10.32
C LYS A 76 -4.91 1.17 -9.05
N LEU A 77 -4.29 0.95 -7.89
CA LEU A 77 -4.73 1.54 -6.63
C LEU A 77 -4.73 3.07 -6.72
N VAL A 78 -3.63 3.66 -7.12
CA VAL A 78 -3.50 5.12 -7.22
C VAL A 78 -4.45 5.67 -8.28
N THR A 79 -4.53 5.04 -9.44
CA THR A 79 -5.44 5.46 -10.53
C THR A 79 -6.90 5.41 -10.07
N PHE A 80 -7.30 4.35 -9.38
CA PHE A 80 -8.65 4.22 -8.84
C PHE A 80 -8.93 5.29 -7.78
N ALA A 81 -7.98 5.54 -6.89
CA ALA A 81 -8.10 6.52 -5.82
C ALA A 81 -8.26 7.96 -6.35
N THR A 82 -7.66 8.29 -7.51
CA THR A 82 -7.83 9.62 -8.12
C THR A 82 -9.24 9.87 -8.64
N LYS A 83 -10.03 8.81 -8.87
CA LYS A 83 -11.40 8.91 -9.37
C LYS A 83 -12.44 8.94 -8.26
N GLY A 84 -12.05 8.69 -7.03
CA GLY A 84 -12.95 8.68 -5.90
C GLY A 84 -12.39 7.89 -4.73
N GLN A 85 -13.25 7.61 -3.76
CA GLN A 85 -12.84 6.89 -2.56
C GLN A 85 -12.68 5.40 -2.82
N VAL A 86 -11.57 4.83 -2.36
CA VAL A 86 -11.35 3.38 -2.40
C VAL A 86 -12.16 2.74 -1.27
N PRO A 87 -13.09 1.81 -1.57
CA PRO A 87 -13.85 1.14 -0.52
C PRO A 87 -12.97 0.22 0.32
N ALA A 88 -13.32 0.07 1.60
CA ALA A 88 -12.66 -0.91 2.46
C ALA A 88 -12.94 -2.32 1.94
N ALA A 89 -11.92 -3.13 1.80
CA ALA A 89 -12.03 -4.51 1.35
C ALA A 89 -11.40 -5.44 2.38
N THR A 90 -12.16 -6.45 2.82
CA THR A 90 -11.69 -7.46 3.76
C THR A 90 -11.19 -8.71 3.05
N ALA A 91 -11.60 -8.92 1.80
CA ALA A 91 -11.20 -10.04 0.99
C ALA A 91 -10.65 -9.56 -0.36
N LEU A 92 -9.73 -10.33 -0.90
CA LEU A 92 -9.06 -10.00 -2.16
C LEU A 92 -10.04 -9.86 -3.33
N GLN A 93 -11.08 -10.71 -3.39
CA GLN A 93 -12.08 -10.66 -4.44
C GLN A 93 -12.93 -9.38 -4.42
N ASP A 94 -12.96 -8.68 -3.29
CA ASP A 94 -13.74 -7.45 -3.12
C ASP A 94 -12.99 -6.19 -3.54
N ILE A 95 -11.73 -6.33 -3.95
CA ILE A 95 -10.93 -5.19 -4.42
C ILE A 95 -11.37 -4.84 -5.86
N PRO A 96 -11.97 -3.66 -6.07
CA PRO A 96 -12.67 -3.38 -7.33
C PRO A 96 -11.75 -3.12 -8.53
N PHE A 97 -10.49 -2.76 -8.28
CA PHE A 97 -9.56 -2.40 -9.37
C PHE A 97 -8.67 -3.54 -9.85
N LEU A 98 -8.77 -4.73 -9.23
CA LEU A 98 -8.01 -5.90 -9.67
C LEU A 98 -8.81 -6.70 -10.70
N ASP A 99 -8.12 -7.16 -11.76
CA ASP A 99 -8.70 -8.10 -12.70
C ASP A 99 -8.58 -9.56 -12.21
N GLY A 100 -9.14 -10.50 -12.97
CA GLY A 100 -9.16 -11.91 -12.57
C GLY A 100 -7.77 -12.52 -12.46
N GLU A 101 -6.84 -12.15 -13.34
CA GLU A 101 -5.45 -12.63 -13.33
C GLU A 101 -4.72 -12.14 -12.08
N GLN A 102 -4.87 -10.88 -11.72
CA GLN A 102 -4.27 -10.31 -10.52
C GLN A 102 -4.84 -10.92 -9.25
N LYS A 103 -6.16 -11.12 -9.19
CA LYS A 103 -6.81 -11.79 -8.05
C LYS A 103 -6.29 -13.21 -7.87
N LEU A 104 -6.12 -13.95 -8.96
CA LEU A 104 -5.56 -15.30 -8.91
C LEU A 104 -4.12 -15.28 -8.41
N TYR A 105 -3.29 -14.39 -8.95
CA TYR A 105 -1.90 -14.25 -8.52
C TYR A 105 -1.80 -14.02 -7.01
N TYR A 106 -2.53 -13.04 -6.48
CA TYR A 106 -2.47 -12.71 -5.06
C TYR A 106 -3.09 -13.78 -4.17
N LYS A 107 -4.11 -14.47 -4.64
CA LYS A 107 -4.68 -15.62 -3.94
C LYS A 107 -3.64 -16.73 -3.73
N LEU A 108 -2.92 -17.07 -4.79
CA LEU A 108 -1.85 -18.08 -4.73
C LEU A 108 -0.68 -17.60 -3.89
N ARG A 109 -0.31 -16.35 -4.01
CA ARG A 109 0.78 -15.74 -3.22
C ARG A 109 0.44 -15.71 -1.74
N THR A 110 -0.77 -15.35 -1.37
CA THR A 110 -1.25 -15.34 0.02
C THR A 110 -1.21 -16.74 0.61
N LYS A 111 -1.65 -17.75 -0.14
CA LYS A 111 -1.59 -19.15 0.27
C LYS A 111 -0.16 -19.60 0.54
N LYS A 112 0.77 -19.26 -0.35
CA LYS A 112 2.19 -19.59 -0.21
C LYS A 112 2.81 -18.95 1.03
N LEU A 113 2.49 -17.69 1.30
CA LEU A 113 3.03 -16.95 2.45
C LEU A 113 2.42 -17.37 3.79
N SER A 114 1.25 -17.99 3.77
CA SER A 114 0.55 -18.49 4.97
C SER A 114 0.95 -19.92 5.34
N ALA A 115 1.62 -20.61 4.45
CA ALA A 115 2.03 -22.00 4.66
C ALA A 115 3.20 -22.11 5.65
#